data_1ef42372e7ab3fc46205e20069b97698
#
_entry.id   1ef42372e7ab3fc46205e20069b97698
#
_cell.length_a   1.000
_cell.length_b   1.000
_cell.length_c   1.000
_cell.angle_alpha   90.00
_cell.angle_beta   90.00
_cell.angle_gamma   90.00
#
_symmetry.space_group_name_H-M   'P 1'
#
loop_
_entity.id
_entity.type
_entity.pdbx_description
1 polymer ?
#
loop_
_entity_poly.entity_id
_entity_poly.type
_entity_poly.pdbx_seq_one_letter_code
_entity_poly.pdbx_strand_id
1 'polypeptide(L)'
;MEIVKLVVHKRDQAGKGVARRLRRAGQLPAVLYGNGTTLTIALAEKDLVHIRQSEAGENSILDFTIAGDTPESCQAILREVQIDPVSRALLHADFYRVDMNKTITVMVPLTFINEPHNLLQSANAMLTHLWREVEVTCLPGDIPDEIVVDLVDIHPGATFKAGALVLPPGVTLLADAEEVIVTAHVQVEPGARAESSAEAEEVS
;
A
#
# COMPACT_ATOMS: atom_id res chain seq x y z
N MET A 1 14.96 9.58 1.77
CA MET A 1 13.66 10.27 1.63
C MET A 1 13.74 11.25 0.47
N GLU A 2 12.99 11.06 -0.58
CA GLU A 2 12.99 11.92 -1.78
C GLU A 2 11.81 12.89 -1.69
N ILE A 3 12.08 14.19 -1.80
CA ILE A 3 11.04 15.23 -1.87
C ILE A 3 10.82 15.55 -3.34
N VAL A 4 9.66 15.16 -3.86
CA VAL A 4 9.31 15.43 -5.26
C VAL A 4 8.56 16.77 -5.35
N LYS A 5 9.11 17.70 -6.16
CA LYS A 5 8.47 18.99 -6.39
C LYS A 5 7.48 18.90 -7.55
N LEU A 6 6.26 19.35 -7.32
CA LEU A 6 5.17 19.30 -8.28
C LEU A 6 4.51 20.67 -8.45
N VAL A 7 4.23 21.02 -9.69
CA VAL A 7 3.44 22.21 -10.02
C VAL A 7 2.00 21.77 -10.30
N VAL A 8 1.06 22.28 -9.50
CA VAL A 8 -0.36 21.97 -9.63
C VAL A 8 -1.17 23.21 -9.92
N HIS A 9 -2.23 23.05 -10.69
CA HIS A 9 -3.12 24.15 -11.07
C HIS A 9 -4.44 24.05 -10.33
N LYS A 10 -4.87 25.14 -9.69
CA LYS A 10 -6.20 25.21 -9.08
C LYS A 10 -7.28 25.15 -10.15
N ARG A 11 -8.37 24.40 -9.90
CA ARG A 11 -9.54 24.31 -10.77
C ARG A 11 -10.74 24.91 -10.07
N ASP A 12 -11.47 25.77 -10.77
CA ASP A 12 -12.77 26.29 -10.28
C ASP A 12 -13.95 25.49 -10.82
N GLN A 13 -13.74 24.73 -11.89
CA GLN A 13 -14.78 23.95 -12.53
C GLN A 13 -14.68 22.46 -12.14
N ALA A 14 -15.80 21.91 -11.69
CA ALA A 14 -15.97 20.49 -11.42
C ALA A 14 -16.96 19.85 -12.40
N GLY A 15 -17.02 18.52 -12.40
CA GLY A 15 -17.99 17.74 -13.15
C GLY A 15 -17.40 16.84 -14.24
N LYS A 16 -18.23 15.88 -14.70
CA LYS A 16 -17.84 14.80 -15.61
C LYS A 16 -17.22 15.29 -16.93
N GLY A 17 -17.77 16.35 -17.51
CA GLY A 17 -17.29 16.90 -18.79
C GLY A 17 -15.90 17.53 -18.66
N VAL A 18 -15.66 18.26 -17.58
CA VAL A 18 -14.37 18.90 -17.28
C VAL A 18 -13.30 17.84 -17.03
N ALA A 19 -13.58 16.85 -16.18
CA ALA A 19 -12.66 15.76 -15.89
C ALA A 19 -12.27 14.97 -17.17
N ARG A 20 -13.22 14.71 -18.09
CA ARG A 20 -12.92 14.08 -19.38
C ARG A 20 -12.01 14.92 -20.27
N ARG A 21 -12.21 16.26 -20.30
CA ARG A 21 -11.36 17.16 -21.09
C ARG A 21 -9.94 17.20 -20.55
N LEU A 22 -9.78 17.30 -19.23
CA LEU A 22 -8.47 17.28 -18.57
C LEU A 22 -7.70 16.00 -18.90
N ARG A 23 -8.29 14.83 -18.72
CA ARG A 23 -7.63 13.55 -19.03
C ARG A 23 -7.25 13.42 -20.50
N ARG A 24 -8.08 13.91 -21.43
CA ARG A 24 -7.72 13.96 -22.87
C ARG A 24 -6.56 14.91 -23.16
N ALA A 25 -6.35 15.93 -22.32
CA ALA A 25 -5.22 16.86 -22.41
C ALA A 25 -3.97 16.37 -21.64
N GLY A 26 -3.97 15.13 -21.13
CA GLY A 26 -2.86 14.59 -20.33
C GLY A 26 -2.76 15.19 -18.93
N GLN A 27 -3.86 15.77 -18.43
CA GLN A 27 -3.97 16.29 -17.07
C GLN A 27 -4.90 15.42 -16.24
N LEU A 28 -4.49 15.14 -15.02
CA LEU A 28 -5.27 14.37 -14.07
C LEU A 28 -6.03 15.30 -13.12
N PRO A 29 -7.35 15.14 -12.97
CA PRO A 29 -8.10 15.82 -11.92
C PRO A 29 -7.72 15.21 -10.58
N ALA A 30 -7.48 16.06 -9.58
CA ALA A 30 -7.13 15.66 -8.23
C ALA A 30 -7.77 16.57 -7.18
N VAL A 31 -7.71 16.13 -5.92
CA VAL A 31 -8.14 16.88 -4.75
C VAL A 31 -7.01 16.94 -3.74
N LEU A 32 -6.75 18.12 -3.21
CA LEU A 32 -5.85 18.34 -2.08
C LEU A 32 -6.69 18.76 -0.88
N TYR A 33 -6.68 17.99 0.18
CA TYR A 33 -7.42 18.26 1.40
C TYR A 33 -6.53 18.14 2.64
N GLY A 34 -6.93 18.74 3.72
CA GLY A 34 -6.19 18.77 5.00
C GLY A 34 -6.15 20.18 5.58
N ASN A 35 -5.83 20.30 6.86
CA ASN A 35 -5.80 21.55 7.61
C ASN A 35 -7.07 22.41 7.44
N GLY A 36 -8.26 21.77 7.36
CA GLY A 36 -9.55 22.44 7.23
C GLY A 36 -9.85 23.04 5.85
N THR A 37 -9.01 22.82 4.84
CA THR A 37 -9.20 23.31 3.47
C THR A 37 -9.27 22.17 2.49
N THR A 38 -10.09 22.33 1.44
CA THR A 38 -10.17 21.37 0.31
C THR A 38 -10.04 22.17 -0.98
N LEU A 39 -9.08 21.79 -1.80
CA LEU A 39 -8.80 22.44 -3.08
C LEU A 39 -8.93 21.41 -4.21
N THR A 40 -9.69 21.77 -5.24
CA THR A 40 -9.70 21.00 -6.48
C THR A 40 -8.54 21.45 -7.36
N ILE A 41 -7.69 20.50 -7.73
CA ILE A 41 -6.47 20.74 -8.50
C ILE A 41 -6.41 19.90 -9.75
N ALA A 42 -5.51 20.23 -10.65
CA ALA A 42 -5.11 19.42 -11.79
C ALA A 42 -3.59 19.36 -11.83
N LEU A 43 -3.05 18.19 -12.13
CA LEU A 43 -1.62 17.94 -12.31
C LEU A 43 -1.38 17.18 -13.62
N ALA A 44 -0.14 17.18 -14.12
CA ALA A 44 0.18 16.39 -15.30
C ALA A 44 0.17 14.89 -14.93
N GLU A 45 -0.45 14.08 -15.78
CA GLU A 45 -0.53 12.62 -15.57
C GLU A 45 0.86 11.98 -15.44
N LYS A 46 1.85 12.48 -16.18
CA LYS A 46 3.24 12.01 -16.15
C LYS A 46 3.89 12.16 -14.78
N ASP A 47 3.56 13.24 -14.06
CA ASP A 47 4.13 13.51 -12.75
C ASP A 47 3.65 12.47 -11.73
N LEU A 48 2.37 12.07 -11.79
CA LEU A 48 1.85 11.02 -10.92
C LEU A 48 2.45 9.65 -11.25
N VAL A 49 2.65 9.34 -12.53
CA VAL A 49 3.33 8.10 -12.95
C VAL A 49 4.75 8.07 -12.38
N HIS A 50 5.47 9.20 -12.44
CA HIS A 50 6.83 9.32 -11.90
C HIS A 50 6.86 9.10 -10.38
N ILE A 51 5.93 9.70 -9.64
CA ILE A 51 5.80 9.49 -8.19
C ILE A 51 5.62 8.00 -7.87
N ARG A 52 4.71 7.32 -8.57
CA ARG A 52 4.43 5.90 -8.32
C ARG A 52 5.57 4.95 -8.70
N GLN A 53 6.47 5.40 -9.55
CA GLN A 53 7.67 4.64 -9.97
C GLN A 53 8.91 4.97 -9.12
N SER A 54 8.86 6.00 -8.27
CA SER A 54 9.94 6.29 -7.33
C SER A 54 10.03 5.21 -6.24
N GLU A 55 11.17 5.08 -5.59
CA GLU A 55 11.42 4.06 -4.55
C GLU A 55 10.46 4.21 -3.36
N ALA A 56 10.15 5.45 -2.95
CA ALA A 56 9.19 5.74 -1.88
C ALA A 56 7.71 5.56 -2.31
N GLY A 57 7.45 5.40 -3.62
CA GLY A 57 6.13 5.12 -4.16
C GLY A 57 5.06 6.12 -3.72
N GLU A 58 3.93 5.59 -3.24
CA GLU A 58 2.78 6.40 -2.80
C GLU A 58 3.03 7.11 -1.45
N ASN A 59 4.06 6.70 -0.70
CA ASN A 59 4.44 7.28 0.60
C ASN A 59 5.41 8.47 0.49
N SER A 60 5.75 8.90 -0.73
CA SER A 60 6.62 10.05 -0.98
C SER A 60 6.00 11.34 -0.44
N ILE A 61 6.83 12.19 0.18
CA ILE A 61 6.43 13.57 0.50
C ILE A 61 6.57 14.43 -0.75
N LEU A 62 5.46 15.08 -1.11
CA LEU A 62 5.34 15.91 -2.30
C LEU A 62 5.33 17.39 -1.87
N ASP A 63 6.19 18.18 -2.49
CA ASP A 63 6.22 19.64 -2.32
C ASP A 63 5.39 20.28 -3.46
N PHE A 64 4.16 20.65 -3.15
CA PHE A 64 3.26 21.25 -4.12
C PHE A 64 3.49 22.76 -4.22
N THR A 65 3.70 23.22 -5.43
CA THR A 65 3.60 24.64 -5.79
C THR A 65 2.27 24.84 -6.52
N ILE A 66 1.30 25.46 -5.84
CA ILE A 66 -0.01 25.74 -6.41
C ILE A 66 0.12 26.97 -7.28
N ALA A 67 -0.03 26.81 -8.60
CA ALA A 67 0.01 27.92 -9.54
C ALA A 67 -1.27 28.76 -9.42
N GLY A 68 -1.13 30.06 -9.19
CA GLY A 68 -2.19 31.04 -9.04
C GLY A 68 -1.62 32.45 -8.94
N ASP A 69 -2.46 33.46 -8.69
CA ASP A 69 -2.03 34.87 -8.52
C ASP A 69 -1.01 35.05 -7.38
N THR A 70 -1.13 34.24 -6.33
CA THR A 70 -0.13 34.09 -5.26
C THR A 70 0.26 32.60 -5.21
N PRO A 71 1.51 32.23 -5.59
CA PRO A 71 1.96 30.85 -5.49
C PRO A 71 2.01 30.44 -4.02
N GLU A 72 1.27 29.39 -3.69
CA GLU A 72 1.25 28.79 -2.35
C GLU A 72 2.02 27.48 -2.41
N SER A 73 2.97 27.26 -1.51
CA SER A 73 3.64 25.98 -1.36
C SER A 73 3.09 25.23 -0.16
N CYS A 74 2.90 23.94 -0.32
CA CYS A 74 2.48 23.07 0.77
C CYS A 74 3.00 21.65 0.56
N GLN A 75 3.20 20.95 1.67
CA GLN A 75 3.58 19.54 1.65
C GLN A 75 2.34 18.65 1.69
N ALA A 76 2.35 17.62 0.89
CA ALA A 76 1.26 16.67 0.79
C ALA A 76 1.80 15.25 0.56
N ILE A 77 1.00 14.26 0.89
CA ILE A 77 1.23 12.85 0.54
C ILE A 77 0.12 12.38 -0.38
N LEU A 78 0.43 11.41 -1.20
CA LEU A 78 -0.55 10.71 -2.02
C LEU A 78 -1.37 9.77 -1.13
N ARG A 79 -2.69 9.93 -1.09
CA ARG A 79 -3.58 9.13 -0.24
C ARG A 79 -4.27 8.02 -1.02
N GLU A 80 -4.71 8.33 -2.22
CA GLU A 80 -5.44 7.38 -3.06
C GLU A 80 -5.24 7.71 -4.54
N VAL A 81 -5.16 6.68 -5.37
CA VAL A 81 -5.16 6.80 -6.82
C VAL A 81 -6.25 5.91 -7.38
N GLN A 82 -7.16 6.51 -8.14
CA GLN A 82 -8.19 5.78 -8.85
C GLN A 82 -7.70 5.42 -10.26
N ILE A 83 -7.75 4.14 -10.57
CA ILE A 83 -7.31 3.58 -11.84
C ILE A 83 -8.48 2.86 -12.49
N ASP A 84 -8.66 3.06 -13.78
CA ASP A 84 -9.65 2.30 -14.55
C ASP A 84 -9.19 0.83 -14.67
N PRO A 85 -10.00 -0.15 -14.22
CA PRO A 85 -9.59 -1.55 -14.20
C PRO A 85 -9.39 -2.18 -15.58
N VAL A 86 -10.01 -1.62 -16.60
CA VAL A 86 -9.95 -2.14 -17.98
C VAL A 86 -8.84 -1.46 -18.78
N SER A 87 -8.86 -0.13 -18.83
CA SER A 87 -7.89 0.65 -19.63
C SER A 87 -6.58 0.94 -18.87
N ARG A 88 -6.55 0.73 -17.55
CA ARG A 88 -5.46 1.09 -16.63
C ARG A 88 -5.12 2.60 -16.65
N ALA A 89 -5.99 3.42 -17.19
CA ALA A 89 -5.82 4.86 -17.18
C ALA A 89 -6.04 5.44 -15.78
N LEU A 90 -5.26 6.44 -15.41
CA LEU A 90 -5.42 7.18 -14.18
C LEU A 90 -6.69 8.03 -14.25
N LEU A 91 -7.57 7.91 -13.26
CA LEU A 91 -8.86 8.61 -13.21
C LEU A 91 -8.85 9.80 -12.27
N HIS A 92 -8.29 9.64 -11.09
CA HIS A 92 -8.26 10.63 -10.02
C HIS A 92 -7.09 10.37 -9.07
N ALA A 93 -6.65 11.41 -8.37
CA ALA A 93 -5.70 11.28 -7.28
C ALA A 93 -6.12 12.17 -6.11
N ASP A 94 -6.01 11.62 -4.91
CA ASP A 94 -6.32 12.29 -3.66
C ASP A 94 -5.04 12.55 -2.89
N PHE A 95 -4.82 13.81 -2.53
CA PHE A 95 -3.64 14.24 -1.78
C PHE A 95 -4.05 14.80 -0.43
N TYR A 96 -3.32 14.41 0.59
CA TYR A 96 -3.50 14.91 1.93
C TYR A 96 -2.39 15.90 2.29
N ARG A 97 -2.77 17.15 2.63
CA ARG A 97 -1.84 18.17 3.11
C ARG A 97 -1.35 17.79 4.50
N VAL A 98 -0.04 17.65 4.65
CA VAL A 98 0.59 17.24 5.90
C VAL A 98 1.23 18.41 6.63
N ASP A 99 1.27 18.29 7.95
CA ASP A 99 2.02 19.17 8.84
C ASP A 99 3.16 18.33 9.42
N MET A 100 4.40 18.73 9.22
CA MET A 100 5.59 17.99 9.65
C MET A 100 5.64 17.72 11.15
N ASN A 101 4.88 18.47 11.95
CA ASN A 101 4.85 18.32 13.41
C ASN A 101 3.70 17.46 13.92
N LYS A 102 2.85 16.93 13.03
CA LYS A 102 1.71 16.09 13.40
C LYS A 102 1.91 14.68 12.90
N THR A 103 1.58 13.72 13.76
CA THR A 103 1.54 12.32 13.37
C THR A 103 0.42 12.08 12.35
N ILE A 104 0.71 11.24 11.39
CA ILE A 104 -0.22 10.83 10.36
C ILE A 104 -0.30 9.30 10.31
N THR A 105 -1.42 8.81 9.81
CA THR A 105 -1.63 7.39 9.60
C THR A 105 -1.50 7.10 8.10
N VAL A 106 -0.62 6.18 7.74
CA VAL A 106 -0.34 5.80 6.36
C VAL A 106 -0.33 4.29 6.19
N MET A 107 -0.63 3.83 4.98
CA MET A 107 -0.48 2.41 4.59
C MET A 107 0.92 2.23 4.03
N VAL A 108 1.67 1.28 4.60
CA VAL A 108 3.05 0.97 4.17
C VAL A 108 3.08 -0.44 3.61
N PRO A 109 3.65 -0.63 2.40
CA PRO A 109 3.76 -1.94 1.80
C PRO A 109 4.70 -2.86 2.58
N LEU A 110 4.36 -4.16 2.58
CA LEU A 110 5.17 -5.22 3.16
C LEU A 110 5.97 -5.90 2.07
N THR A 111 7.29 -5.96 2.22
CA THR A 111 8.18 -6.71 1.34
C THR A 111 8.63 -7.97 2.03
N PHE A 112 8.29 -9.11 1.45
CA PHE A 112 8.61 -10.43 1.99
C PHE A 112 9.93 -10.91 1.42
N ILE A 113 10.86 -11.31 2.32
CA ILE A 113 12.17 -11.84 1.94
C ILE A 113 12.38 -13.24 2.51
N ASN A 114 13.34 -13.98 1.93
CA ASN A 114 13.76 -15.31 2.40
C ASN A 114 12.60 -16.34 2.51
N GLU A 115 11.66 -16.31 1.56
CA GLU A 115 10.60 -17.32 1.51
C GLU A 115 11.19 -18.73 1.35
N PRO A 116 10.90 -19.68 2.26
CA PRO A 116 11.52 -21.01 2.24
C PRO A 116 10.85 -21.94 1.23
N HIS A 117 10.94 -21.64 -0.06
CA HIS A 117 10.29 -22.38 -1.15
C HIS A 117 10.57 -23.89 -1.13
N ASN A 118 11.80 -24.30 -0.79
CA ASN A 118 12.18 -25.72 -0.77
C ASN A 118 11.45 -26.49 0.35
N LEU A 119 11.30 -25.89 1.53
CA LEU A 119 10.59 -26.51 2.66
C LEU A 119 9.09 -26.58 2.39
N LEU A 120 8.54 -25.56 1.76
CA LEU A 120 7.12 -25.50 1.43
C LEU A 120 6.76 -26.52 0.35
N GLN A 121 7.59 -26.68 -0.69
CA GLN A 121 7.39 -27.68 -1.73
C GLN A 121 7.47 -29.11 -1.18
N SER A 122 8.45 -29.39 -0.30
CA SER A 122 8.62 -30.71 0.32
C SER A 122 7.44 -31.13 1.20
N ALA A 123 6.74 -30.15 1.79
CA ALA A 123 5.59 -30.38 2.67
C ALA A 123 4.24 -30.17 2.00
N ASN A 124 4.19 -29.99 0.67
CA ASN A 124 2.97 -29.56 -0.05
C ASN A 124 2.29 -28.35 0.61
N ALA A 125 3.09 -27.40 1.10
CA ALA A 125 2.61 -26.20 1.75
C ALA A 125 2.60 -25.01 0.79
N MET A 126 1.61 -24.14 0.95
CA MET A 126 1.47 -22.90 0.19
C MET A 126 1.50 -21.71 1.15
N LEU A 127 2.31 -20.70 0.81
CA LEU A 127 2.27 -19.41 1.50
C LEU A 127 1.10 -18.58 0.96
N THR A 128 0.30 -18.05 1.88
CA THR A 128 -0.76 -17.11 1.57
C THR A 128 -0.50 -15.82 2.30
N HIS A 129 -0.25 -14.75 1.53
CA HIS A 129 -0.13 -13.40 2.06
C HIS A 129 -1.51 -12.81 2.24
N LEU A 130 -1.95 -12.65 3.48
CA LEU A 130 -3.25 -12.08 3.83
C LEU A 130 -3.19 -10.55 3.75
N TRP A 131 -2.06 -9.97 4.14
CA TRP A 131 -1.82 -8.54 4.08
C TRP A 131 -0.62 -8.23 3.18
N ARG A 132 -0.75 -7.19 2.39
CA ARG A 132 0.32 -6.65 1.55
C ARG A 132 0.77 -5.27 2.01
N GLU A 133 -0.05 -4.63 2.82
CA GLU A 133 0.18 -3.31 3.39
C GLU A 133 -0.26 -3.33 4.84
N VAL A 134 0.33 -2.46 5.65
CA VAL A 134 -0.01 -2.33 7.06
C VAL A 134 -0.20 -0.87 7.42
N GLU A 135 -1.19 -0.60 8.27
CA GLU A 135 -1.49 0.74 8.75
C GLU A 135 -0.58 1.11 9.90
N VAL A 136 0.19 2.19 9.72
CA VAL A 136 1.13 2.69 10.73
C VAL A 136 0.91 4.17 11.00
N THR A 137 1.23 4.59 12.22
CA THR A 137 1.24 5.99 12.64
C THR A 137 2.68 6.44 12.86
N CYS A 138 3.08 7.51 12.17
CA CYS A 138 4.41 8.10 12.26
C CYS A 138 4.38 9.60 11.98
N LEU A 139 5.51 10.28 12.18
CA LEU A 139 5.69 11.63 11.65
C LEU A 139 5.93 11.55 10.13
N PRO A 140 5.56 12.61 9.36
CA PRO A 140 5.81 12.62 7.92
C PRO A 140 7.29 12.40 7.53
N GLY A 141 8.22 12.82 8.42
CA GLY A 141 9.65 12.62 8.25
C GLY A 141 10.14 11.19 8.45
N ASP A 142 9.36 10.35 9.12
CA ASP A 142 9.74 8.99 9.53
C ASP A 142 8.95 7.91 8.79
N ILE A 143 8.25 8.28 7.69
CA ILE A 143 7.50 7.32 6.88
C ILE A 143 8.49 6.36 6.22
N PRO A 144 8.42 5.04 6.47
CA PRO A 144 9.24 4.07 5.77
C PRO A 144 8.70 3.82 4.36
N ASP A 145 9.60 3.59 3.41
CA ASP A 145 9.23 3.26 2.03
C ASP A 145 8.60 1.88 1.96
N GLU A 146 9.12 0.92 2.75
CA GLU A 146 8.62 -0.44 2.90
C GLU A 146 8.94 -1.01 4.29
N ILE A 147 8.20 -2.02 4.71
CA ILE A 147 8.51 -2.81 5.92
C ILE A 147 8.91 -4.21 5.47
N VAL A 148 10.16 -4.59 5.77
CA VAL A 148 10.71 -5.89 5.39
C VAL A 148 10.28 -6.95 6.39
N VAL A 149 9.71 -8.04 5.87
CA VAL A 149 9.28 -9.21 6.65
C VAL A 149 10.15 -10.40 6.25
N ASP A 150 10.96 -10.89 7.18
CA ASP A 150 11.79 -12.06 6.97
C ASP A 150 11.00 -13.34 7.31
N LEU A 151 10.88 -14.24 6.34
CA LEU A 151 10.13 -15.49 6.46
C LEU A 151 11.04 -16.72 6.58
N VAL A 152 12.34 -16.54 6.88
CA VAL A 152 13.32 -17.64 6.95
C VAL A 152 12.89 -18.75 7.92
N ASP A 153 12.27 -18.39 9.04
CA ASP A 153 11.87 -19.31 10.12
C ASP A 153 10.42 -19.80 10.00
N ILE A 154 9.72 -19.46 8.90
CA ILE A 154 8.34 -19.91 8.74
C ILE A 154 8.29 -21.39 8.36
N HIS A 155 7.59 -22.18 9.17
CA HIS A 155 7.40 -23.63 8.95
C HIS A 155 6.02 -23.93 8.34
N PRO A 156 5.86 -25.07 7.66
CA PRO A 156 4.55 -25.55 7.18
C PRO A 156 3.53 -25.61 8.33
N GLY A 157 2.38 -24.96 8.14
CA GLY A 157 1.32 -24.82 9.17
C GLY A 157 1.51 -23.65 10.14
N ALA A 158 2.60 -22.90 10.03
CA ALA A 158 2.83 -21.72 10.88
C ALA A 158 2.15 -20.45 10.32
N THR A 159 1.99 -19.49 11.21
CA THR A 159 1.45 -18.15 10.90
C THR A 159 2.43 -17.08 11.35
N PHE A 160 2.58 -16.03 10.56
CA PHE A 160 3.33 -14.82 10.91
C PHE A 160 2.35 -13.72 11.33
N LYS A 161 2.51 -13.22 12.56
CA LYS A 161 1.62 -12.21 13.15
C LYS A 161 2.17 -10.81 13.04
N ALA A 162 1.29 -9.82 13.08
CA ALA A 162 1.63 -8.38 13.00
C ALA A 162 2.57 -7.94 14.15
N GLY A 163 2.44 -8.52 15.33
CA GLY A 163 3.32 -8.22 16.47
C GLY A 163 4.78 -8.66 16.30
N ALA A 164 5.08 -9.51 15.31
CA ALA A 164 6.45 -9.94 15.00
C ALA A 164 7.16 -9.03 13.98
N LEU A 165 6.47 -7.98 13.46
CA LEU A 165 7.06 -7.02 12.56
C LEU A 165 8.16 -6.20 13.22
N VAL A 166 9.29 -6.07 12.54
CA VAL A 166 10.37 -5.18 12.95
C VAL A 166 10.11 -3.79 12.37
N LEU A 167 9.64 -2.89 13.22
CA LEU A 167 9.33 -1.52 12.83
C LEU A 167 10.54 -0.61 13.00
N PRO A 168 10.77 0.35 12.08
CA PRO A 168 11.79 1.37 12.25
C PRO A 168 11.44 2.32 13.43
N PRO A 169 12.44 3.06 13.97
CA PRO A 169 12.20 4.01 15.06
C PRO A 169 11.23 5.11 14.61
N GLY A 170 10.33 5.51 15.51
CA GLY A 170 9.32 6.55 15.23
C GLY A 170 8.03 6.06 14.57
N VAL A 171 7.92 4.77 14.23
CA VAL A 171 6.75 4.16 13.61
C VAL A 171 5.99 3.31 14.64
N THR A 172 4.69 3.51 14.72
CA THR A 172 3.80 2.75 15.61
C THR A 172 2.77 2.00 14.77
N LEU A 173 2.64 0.68 15.00
CA LEU A 173 1.62 -0.14 14.36
C LEU A 173 0.24 0.20 14.93
N LEU A 174 -0.75 0.37 14.04
CA LEU A 174 -2.16 0.55 14.43
C LEU A 174 -2.93 -0.77 14.46
N ALA A 175 -2.48 -1.76 13.71
CA ALA A 175 -3.10 -3.07 13.65
C ALA A 175 -2.93 -3.85 14.96
N ASP A 176 -3.82 -4.81 15.20
CA ASP A 176 -3.69 -5.70 16.36
C ASP A 176 -2.48 -6.62 16.19
N ALA A 177 -1.67 -6.72 17.24
CA ALA A 177 -0.47 -7.58 17.24
C ALA A 177 -0.78 -9.07 16.98
N GLU A 178 -2.01 -9.52 17.27
CA GLU A 178 -2.45 -10.91 17.05
C GLU A 178 -2.93 -11.18 15.62
N GLU A 179 -3.10 -10.15 14.78
CA GLU A 179 -3.53 -10.33 13.41
C GLU A 179 -2.49 -11.06 12.56
N VAL A 180 -2.97 -11.95 11.69
CA VAL A 180 -2.11 -12.80 10.86
C VAL A 180 -1.84 -12.12 9.53
N ILE A 181 -0.56 -11.93 9.21
CA ILE A 181 -0.09 -11.33 7.95
C ILE A 181 0.16 -12.40 6.89
N VAL A 182 0.84 -13.48 7.28
CA VAL A 182 1.17 -14.59 6.38
C VAL A 182 0.82 -15.91 7.05
N THR A 183 0.31 -16.85 6.27
CA THR A 183 0.07 -18.19 6.73
C THR A 183 0.62 -19.23 5.74
N ALA A 184 1.25 -20.28 6.27
CA ALA A 184 1.75 -21.40 5.50
C ALA A 184 0.75 -22.57 5.62
N HIS A 185 -0.16 -22.69 4.67
CA HIS A 185 -1.13 -23.79 4.64
C HIS A 185 -0.52 -25.06 4.07
N VAL A 186 -0.67 -26.18 4.78
CA VAL A 186 -0.34 -27.51 4.27
C VAL A 186 -1.54 -28.03 3.47
N GLN A 187 -1.36 -28.33 2.20
CA GLN A 187 -2.38 -29.01 1.39
C GLN A 187 -2.39 -30.49 1.77
N VAL A 188 -3.40 -30.90 2.51
CA VAL A 188 -3.68 -32.34 2.73
C VAL A 188 -4.45 -32.85 1.52
N GLU A 189 -3.83 -33.68 0.69
CA GLU A 189 -4.55 -34.32 -0.39
C GLU A 189 -5.73 -35.11 0.20
N PRO A 190 -6.95 -34.97 -0.33
CA PRO A 190 -8.15 -35.63 0.20
C PRO A 190 -8.17 -37.15 -0.02
N GLY A 191 -7.08 -37.73 -0.53
CA GLY A 191 -6.98 -39.18 -0.83
C GLY A 191 -6.38 -40.06 0.27
N ALA A 192 -5.71 -39.51 1.29
CA ALA A 192 -4.98 -40.33 2.28
C ALA A 192 -5.81 -40.82 3.48
N ARG A 193 -7.11 -40.52 3.54
CA ARG A 193 -7.98 -40.87 4.68
C ARG A 193 -8.87 -42.08 4.46
N ALA A 194 -8.85 -42.68 3.29
CA ALA A 194 -9.74 -43.80 2.95
C ALA A 194 -9.14 -45.20 3.12
N GLU A 195 -7.82 -45.36 3.34
CA GLU A 195 -7.20 -46.67 3.43
C GLU A 195 -6.89 -47.21 4.83
N SER A 196 -7.01 -46.37 5.88
CA SER A 196 -6.70 -46.82 7.25
C SER A 196 -7.91 -47.30 8.06
N SER A 197 -9.13 -47.22 7.51
CA SER A 197 -10.35 -47.71 8.20
C SER A 197 -10.91 -49.06 7.66
N ALA A 198 -10.26 -49.65 6.64
CA ALA A 198 -10.73 -50.94 6.06
C ALA A 198 -10.00 -52.20 6.55
N GLU A 199 -8.92 -52.06 7.34
CA GLU A 199 -8.12 -53.19 7.81
C GLU A 199 -8.39 -53.62 9.26
N ALA A 200 -9.36 -52.99 9.94
CA ALA A 200 -9.66 -53.28 11.35
C ALA A 200 -10.91 -54.16 11.58
N GLU A 201 -11.61 -54.61 10.54
CA GLU A 201 -12.89 -55.39 10.67
C GLU A 201 -12.85 -56.83 10.17
N GLU A 202 -11.69 -57.38 9.82
CA GLU A 202 -11.60 -58.77 9.35
C GLU A 202 -10.70 -59.67 10.20
N VAL A 203 -10.66 -59.52 11.53
CA VAL A 203 -10.13 -60.54 12.46
C VAL A 203 -10.97 -60.56 13.73
N SER A 204 -12.11 -61.24 13.69
CA SER A 204 -12.74 -61.90 14.85
C SER A 204 -13.77 -62.94 14.40
#